data_03cf48477ddd4835aa2f358b668407de
#
_entry.id   03cf48477ddd4835aa2f358b668407de
#
_cell.length_a   1.000
_cell.length_b   1.000
_cell.length_c   1.000
_cell.angle_alpha   90.00
_cell.angle_beta   90.00
_cell.angle_gamma   90.00
#
_symmetry.space_group_name_H-M   'P 1'
#
loop_
_entity.id
_entity.type
_entity.pdbx_description
1 polymer ?
#
loop_
_entity_poly.entity_id
_entity_poly.type
_entity_poly.pdbx_seq_one_letter_code
_entity_poly.pdbx_strand_id
1 'polypeptide(L)'
;MFSLNDRIPGYLLGKYQLIATVTFSALFSLVFLLVSVPFSHNAWFEIDSSEAFGFTVLFFLIALFVVVVSKRVLYQTYRKRQDMTYLQYILWNTVEIVLICVLYTLFTIRGDANGVIDIGGQSTDHLFFNSLLYCVMSLAVPYIGCAMYFAIIDKDNTIRVMNYSTVVSDEIVQPKDEKKITLFDNSGVLKLSVSSANLYYMESDDNYIKVWYMDGHGVMKQYMLRCRLKTVEDSFVDSSLIRCHRKYIVNMDKVKVLRKEKDGYFLEIDNDSIPPIPVTKTYEDSVLARFNSSFYEG
;
A
#
# COMPACT_ATOMS: atom_id res chain seq x y z
N MET A 1 -19.53 -14.64 -4.85
CA MET A 1 -20.21 -14.45 -3.54
C MET A 1 -19.12 -14.08 -2.54
N PHE A 2 -19.25 -12.96 -1.85
CA PHE A 2 -18.25 -12.51 -0.87
C PHE A 2 -18.38 -13.38 0.41
N SER A 3 -17.28 -14.00 0.84
CA SER A 3 -17.23 -14.76 2.08
C SER A 3 -16.31 -14.08 3.10
N LEU A 4 -16.71 -14.01 4.36
CA LEU A 4 -15.88 -13.49 5.46
C LEU A 4 -14.60 -14.31 5.67
N ASN A 5 -14.58 -15.54 5.18
CA ASN A 5 -13.43 -16.43 5.23
C ASN A 5 -12.47 -16.27 4.04
N ASP A 6 -12.82 -15.41 3.06
CA ASP A 6 -11.93 -15.12 1.95
C ASP A 6 -10.68 -14.38 2.45
N ARG A 7 -9.56 -14.56 1.74
CA ARG A 7 -8.31 -13.87 2.07
C ARG A 7 -8.45 -12.38 1.88
N ILE A 8 -7.95 -11.63 2.85
CA ILE A 8 -7.95 -10.17 2.77
C ILE A 8 -7.01 -9.70 1.65
N PRO A 9 -7.43 -8.75 0.81
CA PRO A 9 -6.58 -8.18 -0.21
C PRO A 9 -5.39 -7.43 0.38
N GLY A 10 -4.24 -7.53 -0.29
CA GLY A 10 -3.00 -6.89 0.16
C GLY A 10 -3.05 -5.36 0.23
N TYR A 11 -4.00 -4.72 -0.48
CA TYR A 11 -4.17 -3.27 -0.41
C TYR A 11 -4.68 -2.75 0.94
N LEU A 12 -5.27 -3.60 1.81
CA LEU A 12 -5.70 -3.20 3.16
C LEU A 12 -4.58 -3.29 4.20
N LEU A 13 -3.55 -4.11 3.95
CA LEU A 13 -2.52 -4.47 4.91
C LEU A 13 -1.12 -3.98 4.52
N GLY A 14 -1.01 -3.20 3.45
CA GLY A 14 0.24 -2.58 3.04
C GLY A 14 0.75 -1.56 4.06
N LYS A 15 2.08 -1.39 4.15
CA LYS A 15 2.70 -0.48 5.12
C LYS A 15 2.16 0.95 5.01
N TYR A 16 2.08 1.48 3.79
CA TYR A 16 1.61 2.85 3.55
C TYR A 16 0.12 3.00 3.82
N GLN A 17 -0.68 1.99 3.47
CA GLN A 17 -2.11 1.97 3.72
C GLN A 17 -2.43 1.96 5.21
N LEU A 18 -1.70 1.16 6.00
CA LEU A 18 -1.86 1.15 7.46
C LEU A 18 -1.43 2.47 8.11
N ILE A 19 -0.34 3.09 7.63
CA ILE A 19 0.08 4.42 8.11
C ILE A 19 -1.00 5.46 7.78
N ALA A 20 -1.53 5.46 6.55
CA ALA A 20 -2.60 6.37 6.14
C ALA A 20 -3.87 6.16 6.98
N THR A 21 -4.24 4.90 7.26
CA THR A 21 -5.38 4.58 8.14
C THR A 21 -5.17 5.14 9.54
N VAL A 22 -4.00 4.96 10.15
CA VAL A 22 -3.69 5.51 11.47
C VAL A 22 -3.77 7.03 11.47
N THR A 23 -3.13 7.68 10.49
CA THR A 23 -3.11 9.15 10.38
C THR A 23 -4.51 9.71 10.20
N PHE A 24 -5.30 9.14 9.27
CA PHE A 24 -6.67 9.58 9.01
C PHE A 24 -7.56 9.35 10.24
N SER A 25 -7.44 8.19 10.90
CA SER A 25 -8.23 7.89 12.10
C SER A 25 -7.88 8.82 13.25
N ALA A 26 -6.61 9.16 13.45
CA ALA A 26 -6.18 10.10 14.47
C ALA A 26 -6.76 11.51 14.23
N LEU A 27 -6.67 12.00 12.98
CA LEU A 27 -7.25 13.30 12.61
C LEU A 27 -8.78 13.30 12.74
N PHE A 28 -9.44 12.25 12.26
CA PHE A 28 -10.89 12.11 12.37
C PHE A 28 -11.33 12.06 13.83
N SER A 29 -10.66 11.27 14.69
CA SER A 29 -10.97 11.17 16.10
C SER A 29 -10.79 12.50 16.83
N LEU A 30 -9.77 13.28 16.46
CA LEU A 30 -9.55 14.60 17.04
C LEU A 30 -10.68 15.58 16.66
N VAL A 31 -11.05 15.62 15.38
CA VAL A 31 -12.17 16.44 14.91
C VAL A 31 -13.50 15.97 15.54
N PHE A 32 -13.73 14.67 15.57
CA PHE A 32 -14.93 14.08 16.18
C PHE A 32 -15.03 14.44 17.66
N LEU A 33 -13.91 14.39 18.40
CA LEU A 33 -13.87 14.81 19.80
C LEU A 33 -14.26 16.26 19.94
N LEU A 34 -13.66 17.18 19.16
CA LEU A 34 -13.96 18.61 19.22
C LEU A 34 -15.43 18.91 18.92
N VAL A 35 -16.02 18.22 17.94
CA VAL A 35 -17.43 18.41 17.55
C VAL A 35 -18.37 17.78 18.57
N SER A 36 -18.02 16.63 19.14
CA SER A 36 -18.88 15.92 20.09
C SER A 36 -18.91 16.49 21.50
N VAL A 37 -17.88 17.27 21.88
CA VAL A 37 -17.75 17.92 23.20
C VAL A 37 -19.04 18.60 23.66
N PRO A 38 -19.68 19.50 22.89
CA PRO A 38 -20.88 20.23 23.35
C PRO A 38 -22.11 19.35 23.54
N PHE A 39 -22.12 18.12 22.98
CA PHE A 39 -23.27 17.22 22.95
C PHE A 39 -23.09 15.96 23.81
N SER A 40 -21.90 15.77 24.36
CA SER A 40 -21.60 14.59 25.17
C SER A 40 -21.83 14.87 26.65
N HIS A 41 -22.67 14.05 27.29
CA HIS A 41 -22.75 13.99 28.76
C HIS A 41 -21.61 13.10 29.29
N ASN A 42 -20.37 13.59 29.14
CA ASN A 42 -19.19 12.86 29.60
C ASN A 42 -18.77 13.41 30.95
N ALA A 43 -18.50 12.57 31.92
CA ALA A 43 -18.03 12.92 33.25
C ALA A 43 -16.77 13.83 33.24
N TRP A 44 -15.95 13.74 32.18
CA TRP A 44 -14.73 14.56 32.05
C TRP A 44 -15.01 16.05 31.79
N PHE A 45 -16.23 16.45 31.40
CA PHE A 45 -16.61 17.85 31.20
C PHE A 45 -17.01 18.58 32.45
N GLU A 46 -17.20 17.87 33.55
CA GLU A 46 -17.46 18.47 34.88
C GLU A 46 -16.18 18.88 35.60
N ILE A 47 -14.99 18.52 35.05
CA ILE A 47 -13.70 18.91 35.59
C ILE A 47 -13.37 20.37 35.21
N ASP A 48 -12.62 21.09 36.00
CA ASP A 48 -12.08 22.40 35.62
C ASP A 48 -11.35 22.32 34.25
N SER A 49 -11.62 23.28 33.38
CA SER A 49 -11.29 23.22 31.94
C SER A 49 -9.83 22.87 31.63
N SER A 50 -8.89 23.26 32.50
CA SER A 50 -7.45 22.98 32.36
C SER A 50 -7.13 21.50 32.63
N GLU A 51 -7.73 20.93 33.67
CA GLU A 51 -7.53 19.51 34.02
C GLU A 51 -8.22 18.57 33.04
N ALA A 52 -9.45 18.87 32.64
CA ALA A 52 -10.17 18.12 31.61
C ALA A 52 -9.40 18.07 30.32
N PHE A 53 -8.82 19.17 29.88
CA PHE A 53 -7.95 19.23 28.71
C PHE A 53 -6.74 18.32 28.85
N GLY A 54 -6.05 18.36 30.00
CA GLY A 54 -4.89 17.52 30.29
C GLY A 54 -5.24 16.01 30.23
N PHE A 55 -6.36 15.61 30.85
CA PHE A 55 -6.87 14.23 30.83
C PHE A 55 -7.22 13.79 29.41
N THR A 56 -7.89 14.63 28.65
CA THR A 56 -8.30 14.33 27.25
C THR A 56 -7.07 14.14 26.37
N VAL A 57 -6.08 15.02 26.47
CA VAL A 57 -4.83 14.90 25.68
C VAL A 57 -4.07 13.64 26.07
N LEU A 58 -3.93 13.34 27.36
CA LEU A 58 -3.26 12.15 27.85
C LEU A 58 -3.95 10.87 27.32
N PHE A 59 -5.27 10.79 27.43
CA PHE A 59 -6.03 9.65 26.93
C PHE A 59 -5.91 9.51 25.40
N PHE A 60 -5.99 10.62 24.67
CA PHE A 60 -5.81 10.61 23.21
C PHE A 60 -4.44 10.06 22.80
N LEU A 61 -3.38 10.45 23.50
CA LEU A 61 -2.04 9.92 23.23
C LEU A 61 -1.93 8.43 23.55
N ILE A 62 -2.55 7.96 24.64
CA ILE A 62 -2.60 6.53 24.99
C ILE A 62 -3.36 5.74 23.91
N ALA A 63 -4.54 6.22 23.51
CA ALA A 63 -5.34 5.58 22.48
C ALA A 63 -4.59 5.54 21.13
N LEU A 64 -3.94 6.63 20.74
CA LEU A 64 -3.12 6.69 19.54
C LEU A 64 -1.96 5.68 19.60
N PHE A 65 -1.29 5.59 20.75
CA PHE A 65 -0.23 4.60 20.94
C PHE A 65 -0.73 3.17 20.79
N VAL A 66 -1.88 2.84 21.36
CA VAL A 66 -2.51 1.52 21.22
C VAL A 66 -2.81 1.22 19.75
N VAL A 67 -3.40 2.16 19.00
CA VAL A 67 -3.70 2.00 17.57
C VAL A 67 -2.40 1.79 16.75
N VAL A 68 -1.37 2.60 16.98
CA VAL A 68 -0.08 2.47 16.28
C VAL A 68 0.56 1.11 16.53
N VAL A 69 0.60 0.67 17.78
CA VAL A 69 1.17 -0.64 18.16
C VAL A 69 0.35 -1.76 17.53
N SER A 70 -0.98 -1.69 17.61
CA SER A 70 -1.88 -2.67 17.03
C SER A 70 -1.68 -2.82 15.52
N LYS A 71 -1.65 -1.71 14.76
CA LYS A 71 -1.41 -1.74 13.31
C LYS A 71 0.00 -2.22 12.95
N ARG A 72 0.99 -1.92 13.79
CA ARG A 72 2.35 -2.44 13.61
C ARG A 72 2.40 -3.96 13.79
N VAL A 73 1.73 -4.50 14.82
CA VAL A 73 1.64 -5.95 15.06
C VAL A 73 0.86 -6.63 13.93
N LEU A 74 -0.26 -6.03 13.51
CA LEU A 74 -1.06 -6.50 12.37
C LEU A 74 -0.20 -6.61 11.10
N TYR A 75 0.57 -5.58 10.78
CA TYR A 75 1.49 -5.58 9.65
C TYR A 75 2.55 -6.70 9.74
N GLN A 76 3.16 -6.87 10.92
CA GLN A 76 4.16 -7.92 11.13
C GLN A 76 3.57 -9.33 10.99
N THR A 77 2.35 -9.54 11.52
CA THR A 77 1.63 -10.81 11.43
C THR A 77 1.30 -11.14 9.97
N TYR A 78 0.77 -10.17 9.23
CA TYR A 78 0.49 -10.32 7.81
C TYR A 78 1.75 -10.62 7.00
N ARG A 79 2.85 -9.89 7.26
CA ARG A 79 4.12 -10.10 6.56
C ARG A 79 4.70 -11.50 6.75
N LYS A 80 4.45 -12.12 7.93
CA LYS A 80 4.96 -13.46 8.25
C LYS A 80 4.09 -14.57 7.66
N ARG A 81 2.77 -14.46 7.74
CA ARG A 81 1.81 -15.53 7.43
C ARG A 81 1.10 -15.40 6.10
N GLN A 82 0.90 -14.19 5.58
CA GLN A 82 0.17 -13.85 4.33
C GLN A 82 -1.25 -14.46 4.17
N ASP A 83 -1.81 -15.08 5.20
CA ASP A 83 -3.04 -15.88 5.15
C ASP A 83 -4.19 -15.29 5.98
N MET A 84 -4.19 -13.97 6.22
CA MET A 84 -5.24 -13.32 7.01
C MET A 84 -6.56 -13.26 6.25
N THR A 85 -7.68 -13.62 6.93
CA THR A 85 -9.03 -13.53 6.38
C THR A 85 -9.72 -12.20 6.75
N TYR A 86 -10.80 -11.85 6.03
CA TYR A 86 -11.60 -10.68 6.38
C TYR A 86 -12.15 -10.76 7.81
N LEU A 87 -12.60 -11.96 8.24
CA LEU A 87 -13.10 -12.16 9.60
C LEU A 87 -12.03 -11.84 10.64
N GLN A 88 -10.80 -12.33 10.46
CA GLN A 88 -9.69 -12.05 11.36
C GLN A 88 -9.34 -10.56 11.43
N TYR A 89 -9.39 -9.87 10.30
CA TYR A 89 -9.16 -8.43 10.24
C TYR A 89 -10.24 -7.63 10.97
N ILE A 90 -11.52 -7.99 10.79
CA ILE A 90 -12.64 -7.36 11.48
C ILE A 90 -12.53 -7.60 12.98
N LEU A 91 -12.30 -8.85 13.39
CA LEU A 91 -12.11 -9.19 14.81
C LEU A 91 -10.94 -8.42 15.43
N TRP A 92 -9.83 -8.28 14.70
CA TRP A 92 -8.67 -7.53 15.17
C TRP A 92 -9.04 -6.07 15.46
N ASN A 93 -9.70 -5.40 14.53
CA ASN A 93 -10.14 -4.01 14.72
C ASN A 93 -11.21 -3.89 15.84
N THR A 94 -12.10 -4.86 15.98
CA THR A 94 -13.09 -4.89 17.05
C THR A 94 -12.43 -5.00 18.42
N VAL A 95 -11.47 -5.90 18.57
CA VAL A 95 -10.69 -6.05 19.82
C VAL A 95 -9.93 -4.77 20.16
N GLU A 96 -9.37 -4.10 19.16
CA GLU A 96 -8.69 -2.81 19.33
C GLU A 96 -9.63 -1.74 19.88
N ILE A 97 -10.84 -1.60 19.31
CA ILE A 97 -11.86 -0.64 19.76
C ILE A 97 -12.31 -0.96 21.20
N VAL A 98 -12.60 -2.23 21.50
CA VAL A 98 -12.98 -2.66 22.83
C VAL A 98 -11.88 -2.40 23.86
N LEU A 99 -10.63 -2.65 23.50
CA LEU A 99 -9.48 -2.37 24.37
C LEU A 99 -9.41 -0.87 24.75
N ILE A 100 -9.55 0.02 23.75
CA ILE A 100 -9.55 1.46 23.99
C ILE A 100 -10.73 1.87 24.88
N CYS A 101 -11.92 1.28 24.66
CA CYS A 101 -13.10 1.52 25.48
C CYS A 101 -12.87 1.08 26.95
N VAL A 102 -12.29 -0.10 27.17
CA VAL A 102 -11.94 -0.58 28.50
C VAL A 102 -10.94 0.36 29.19
N LEU A 103 -9.91 0.79 28.48
CA LEU A 103 -8.93 1.75 29.00
C LEU A 103 -9.60 3.07 29.40
N TYR A 104 -10.50 3.60 28.58
CA TYR A 104 -11.27 4.80 28.92
C TYR A 104 -12.08 4.62 30.19
N THR A 105 -12.82 3.52 30.29
CA THR A 105 -13.67 3.22 31.45
C THR A 105 -12.83 3.08 32.74
N LEU A 106 -11.70 2.35 32.66
CA LEU A 106 -10.77 2.23 33.80
C LEU A 106 -10.17 3.57 34.20
N PHE A 107 -9.82 4.41 33.24
CA PHE A 107 -9.27 5.75 33.50
C PHE A 107 -10.30 6.62 34.21
N THR A 108 -11.56 6.58 33.78
CA THR A 108 -12.67 7.33 34.37
C THR A 108 -12.96 6.87 35.80
N ILE A 109 -13.07 5.55 36.03
CA ILE A 109 -13.28 4.98 37.39
C ILE A 109 -12.10 5.35 38.34
N ARG A 110 -10.88 5.32 37.80
CA ARG A 110 -9.70 5.69 38.64
C ARG A 110 -9.66 7.17 38.98
N GLY A 111 -10.10 8.02 38.05
CA GLY A 111 -10.27 9.44 38.22
C GLY A 111 -11.30 9.77 39.30
N ASP A 112 -12.45 9.07 39.27
CA ASP A 112 -13.50 9.19 40.28
C ASP A 112 -13.01 8.76 41.69
N ALA A 113 -12.37 7.59 41.74
CA ALA A 113 -11.79 7.09 43.02
C ALA A 113 -10.74 8.03 43.65
N ASN A 114 -10.07 8.83 42.83
CA ASN A 114 -9.08 9.82 43.27
C ASN A 114 -9.71 11.23 43.52
N GLY A 115 -11.00 11.40 43.32
CA GLY A 115 -11.71 12.68 43.47
C GLY A 115 -11.39 13.72 42.39
N VAL A 116 -10.83 13.30 41.27
CA VAL A 116 -10.50 14.17 40.13
C VAL A 116 -11.67 14.32 39.18
N ILE A 117 -12.49 13.26 39.05
CA ILE A 117 -13.68 13.17 38.18
C ILE A 117 -14.87 12.84 39.10
N ASP A 118 -16.03 13.44 38.86
CA ASP A 118 -17.30 13.02 39.49
C ASP A 118 -18.17 12.33 38.43
N ILE A 119 -18.40 11.03 38.60
CA ILE A 119 -19.28 10.26 37.69
C ILE A 119 -20.75 10.38 38.07
N GLY A 120 -21.10 11.18 39.08
CA GLY A 120 -22.49 11.46 39.47
C GLY A 120 -23.29 10.22 39.85
N GLY A 121 -22.64 9.17 40.36
CA GLY A 121 -23.28 7.91 40.74
C GLY A 121 -23.70 7.04 39.52
N GLN A 122 -23.20 7.30 38.31
CA GLN A 122 -23.46 6.45 37.14
C GLN A 122 -22.86 5.05 37.36
N SER A 123 -23.61 4.02 36.88
CA SER A 123 -23.09 2.66 36.95
C SER A 123 -21.96 2.45 35.95
N THR A 124 -20.98 1.60 36.30
CA THR A 124 -19.87 1.23 35.43
C THR A 124 -20.33 0.72 34.07
N ASP A 125 -21.44 -0.03 34.04
CA ASP A 125 -22.01 -0.55 32.79
C ASP A 125 -22.48 0.57 31.86
N HIS A 126 -23.13 1.59 32.40
CA HIS A 126 -23.57 2.75 31.63
C HIS A 126 -22.39 3.54 31.07
N LEU A 127 -21.35 3.74 31.86
CA LEU A 127 -20.10 4.37 31.40
C LEU A 127 -19.46 3.57 30.26
N PHE A 128 -19.38 2.25 30.41
CA PHE A 128 -18.78 1.38 29.40
C PHE A 128 -19.56 1.42 28.07
N PHE A 129 -20.89 1.26 28.10
CA PHE A 129 -21.69 1.26 26.87
C PHE A 129 -21.71 2.63 26.19
N ASN A 130 -21.73 3.71 26.94
CA ASN A 130 -21.64 5.06 26.38
C ASN A 130 -20.27 5.30 25.71
N SER A 131 -19.19 4.94 26.40
CA SER A 131 -17.84 5.05 25.83
C SER A 131 -17.64 4.15 24.61
N LEU A 132 -18.26 2.97 24.59
CA LEU A 132 -18.21 2.06 23.43
C LEU A 132 -18.83 2.71 22.20
N LEU A 133 -19.98 3.38 22.35
CA LEU A 133 -20.63 4.11 21.26
C LEU A 133 -19.69 5.16 20.65
N TYR A 134 -19.06 5.99 21.48
CA TYR A 134 -18.11 7.02 21.04
C TYR A 134 -16.86 6.43 20.41
N CYS A 135 -16.30 5.36 20.97
CA CYS A 135 -15.13 4.67 20.42
C CYS A 135 -15.44 4.04 19.04
N VAL A 136 -16.62 3.43 18.90
CA VAL A 136 -17.06 2.87 17.62
C VAL A 136 -17.20 3.98 16.57
N MET A 137 -17.86 5.09 16.89
CA MET A 137 -18.04 6.21 15.96
C MET A 137 -16.70 6.84 15.58
N SER A 138 -15.80 7.00 16.53
CA SER A 138 -14.48 7.66 16.33
C SER A 138 -13.50 6.79 15.54
N LEU A 139 -13.55 5.46 15.63
CA LEU A 139 -12.58 4.55 15.01
C LEU A 139 -13.16 3.70 13.87
N ALA A 140 -14.37 3.15 14.02
CA ALA A 140 -14.94 2.29 12.99
C ALA A 140 -15.27 3.07 11.71
N VAL A 141 -15.78 4.29 11.84
CA VAL A 141 -16.11 5.14 10.69
C VAL A 141 -14.87 5.41 9.81
N PRO A 142 -13.74 5.92 10.36
CA PRO A 142 -12.54 6.12 9.53
C PRO A 142 -11.94 4.80 9.03
N TYR A 143 -12.03 3.68 9.76
CA TYR A 143 -11.55 2.38 9.28
C TYR A 143 -12.33 1.91 8.06
N ILE A 144 -13.66 2.03 8.10
CA ILE A 144 -14.52 1.69 6.96
C ILE A 144 -14.23 2.64 5.79
N GLY A 145 -14.13 3.94 6.05
CA GLY A 145 -13.82 4.94 5.03
C GLY A 145 -12.48 4.67 4.32
N CYS A 146 -11.43 4.39 5.07
CA CYS A 146 -10.13 4.01 4.52
C CYS A 146 -10.20 2.70 3.72
N ALA A 147 -10.91 1.69 4.24
CA ALA A 147 -11.06 0.41 3.54
C ALA A 147 -11.79 0.59 2.20
N MET A 148 -12.86 1.39 2.16
CA MET A 148 -13.58 1.72 0.93
C MET A 148 -12.71 2.51 -0.05
N TYR A 149 -11.98 3.51 0.43
CA TYR A 149 -11.07 4.31 -0.39
C TYR A 149 -10.00 3.45 -1.07
N PHE A 150 -9.32 2.58 -0.31
CA PHE A 150 -8.31 1.68 -0.87
C PHE A 150 -8.91 0.63 -1.81
N ALA A 151 -10.15 0.17 -1.55
CA ALA A 151 -10.86 -0.73 -2.45
C ALA A 151 -11.19 -0.07 -3.79
N ILE A 152 -11.57 1.22 -3.78
CA ILE A 152 -11.83 1.98 -5.01
C ILE A 152 -10.55 2.14 -5.82
N ILE A 153 -9.43 2.52 -5.19
CA ILE A 153 -8.14 2.65 -5.87
C ILE A 153 -7.69 1.31 -6.47
N ASP A 154 -7.83 0.21 -5.73
CA ASP A 154 -7.45 -1.12 -6.25
C ASP A 154 -8.31 -1.54 -7.44
N LYS A 155 -9.63 -1.24 -7.40
CA LYS A 155 -10.53 -1.48 -8.53
C LYS A 155 -10.21 -0.61 -9.75
N ASP A 156 -9.93 0.68 -9.55
CA ASP A 156 -9.56 1.58 -10.63
C ASP A 156 -8.28 1.11 -11.33
N ASN A 157 -7.27 0.71 -10.56
CA ASN A 157 -6.06 0.10 -11.10
C ASN A 157 -6.34 -1.21 -11.84
N THR A 158 -7.27 -2.04 -11.35
CA THR A 158 -7.65 -3.29 -12.01
C THR A 158 -8.37 -3.02 -13.34
N ILE A 159 -9.27 -2.02 -13.40
CA ILE A 159 -9.95 -1.61 -14.63
C ILE A 159 -8.96 -1.07 -15.66
N ARG A 160 -7.98 -0.26 -15.22
CA ARG A 160 -6.90 0.20 -16.11
C ARG A 160 -6.13 -0.97 -16.71
N VAL A 161 -5.75 -1.95 -15.88
CA VAL A 161 -5.08 -3.17 -16.37
C VAL A 161 -5.93 -3.92 -17.38
N MET A 162 -7.25 -4.07 -17.15
CA MET A 162 -8.16 -4.74 -18.08
C MET A 162 -8.29 -3.97 -19.41
N ASN A 163 -8.43 -2.65 -19.36
CA ASN A 163 -8.53 -1.84 -20.58
C ASN A 163 -7.26 -1.92 -21.43
N TYR A 164 -6.07 -1.97 -20.80
CA TYR A 164 -4.83 -2.19 -21.54
C TYR A 164 -4.71 -3.60 -22.11
N SER A 165 -5.21 -4.63 -21.42
CA SER A 165 -5.16 -6.01 -21.93
C SER A 165 -6.06 -6.24 -23.12
N THR A 166 -7.21 -5.58 -23.20
CA THR A 166 -8.14 -5.68 -24.34
C THR A 166 -7.54 -5.09 -25.62
N VAL A 167 -6.75 -4.02 -25.50
CA VAL A 167 -6.06 -3.40 -26.65
C VAL A 167 -4.94 -4.27 -27.20
N VAL A 168 -4.34 -5.16 -26.38
CA VAL A 168 -3.23 -6.02 -26.78
C VAL A 168 -3.71 -7.30 -27.47
N SER A 169 -4.96 -7.74 -27.24
CA SER A 169 -5.50 -8.98 -27.83
C SER A 169 -5.99 -8.86 -29.27
N ASP A 170 -6.13 -7.63 -29.80
CA ASP A 170 -6.70 -7.44 -31.16
C ASP A 170 -5.67 -7.46 -32.33
N GLU A 171 -4.37 -7.59 -32.01
CA GLU A 171 -3.33 -7.68 -33.05
C GLU A 171 -2.72 -9.09 -33.15
N ILE A 172 -3.25 -9.90 -34.04
CA ILE A 172 -2.59 -11.13 -34.53
C ILE A 172 -1.60 -10.72 -35.61
N VAL A 173 -0.36 -10.46 -35.28
CA VAL A 173 0.74 -10.37 -36.23
C VAL A 173 1.50 -11.68 -36.23
N GLN A 174 1.66 -12.28 -37.43
CA GLN A 174 2.33 -13.56 -37.64
C GLN A 174 3.81 -13.52 -37.24
N PRO A 175 4.36 -14.61 -36.69
CA PRO A 175 5.69 -14.60 -36.08
C PRO A 175 6.81 -14.80 -37.11
N LYS A 176 7.75 -13.86 -37.17
CA LYS A 176 9.17 -14.18 -37.36
C LYS A 176 9.71 -14.70 -36.04
N ASP A 177 10.74 -15.53 -36.04
CA ASP A 177 11.40 -16.17 -34.88
C ASP A 177 11.86 -15.18 -33.78
N GLU A 178 10.96 -14.36 -33.27
CA GLU A 178 11.25 -13.36 -32.22
C GLU A 178 10.99 -13.97 -30.84
N LYS A 179 11.99 -13.89 -29.97
CA LYS A 179 11.86 -14.28 -28.55
C LYS A 179 10.72 -13.49 -27.92
N LYS A 180 9.65 -14.18 -27.52
CA LYS A 180 8.52 -13.57 -26.82
C LYS A 180 8.78 -13.57 -25.33
N ILE A 181 8.56 -12.42 -24.69
CA ILE A 181 8.63 -12.25 -23.25
C ILE A 181 7.23 -12.39 -22.70
N THR A 182 7.05 -13.37 -21.84
CA THR A 182 5.75 -13.73 -21.27
C THR A 182 5.72 -13.35 -19.79
N LEU A 183 4.78 -12.53 -19.39
CA LEU A 183 4.63 -12.02 -18.04
C LEU A 183 3.41 -12.63 -17.36
N PHE A 184 3.63 -13.07 -16.12
CA PHE A 184 2.63 -13.68 -15.26
C PHE A 184 2.34 -12.76 -14.06
N ASP A 185 1.11 -12.80 -13.57
CA ASP A 185 0.77 -12.14 -12.32
C ASP A 185 1.23 -12.95 -11.09
N ASN A 186 0.99 -12.42 -9.89
CA ASN A 186 1.35 -13.11 -8.63
C ASN A 186 0.62 -14.45 -8.43
N SER A 187 -0.44 -14.73 -9.19
CA SER A 187 -1.19 -15.99 -9.17
C SER A 187 -0.73 -16.98 -10.23
N GLY A 188 0.30 -16.65 -11.03
CA GLY A 188 0.81 -17.49 -12.11
C GLY A 188 -0.04 -17.45 -13.37
N VAL A 189 -1.00 -16.53 -13.49
CA VAL A 189 -1.81 -16.38 -14.70
C VAL A 189 -1.07 -15.49 -15.70
N LEU A 190 -0.98 -15.96 -16.96
CA LEU A 190 -0.41 -15.18 -18.07
C LEU A 190 -1.24 -13.93 -18.31
N LYS A 191 -0.59 -12.77 -18.34
CA LYS A 191 -1.23 -11.46 -18.50
C LYS A 191 -0.75 -10.69 -19.71
N LEU A 192 0.51 -10.84 -20.09
CA LEU A 192 1.08 -10.16 -21.25
C LEU A 192 2.10 -11.05 -21.90
N SER A 193 2.05 -11.13 -23.24
CA SER A 193 3.11 -11.69 -24.07
C SER A 193 3.48 -10.66 -25.13
N VAL A 194 4.73 -10.22 -25.11
CA VAL A 194 5.24 -9.17 -25.99
C VAL A 194 6.56 -9.64 -26.63
N SER A 195 6.79 -9.28 -27.89
CA SER A 195 8.09 -9.52 -28.52
C SER A 195 9.22 -8.78 -27.76
N SER A 196 10.34 -9.45 -27.55
CA SER A 196 11.53 -8.83 -26.95
C SER A 196 11.95 -7.57 -27.72
N ALA A 197 11.80 -7.58 -29.05
CA ALA A 197 12.12 -6.42 -29.89
C ALA A 197 11.24 -5.19 -29.62
N ASN A 198 10.04 -5.38 -29.07
CA ASN A 198 9.10 -4.31 -28.79
C ASN A 198 9.10 -3.84 -27.34
N LEU A 199 9.72 -4.58 -26.42
CA LEU A 199 9.81 -4.22 -25.02
C LEU A 199 10.96 -3.24 -24.76
N TYR A 200 10.69 -2.14 -24.07
CA TYR A 200 11.67 -1.10 -23.75
C TYR A 200 12.17 -1.19 -22.30
N TYR A 201 11.27 -1.05 -21.34
CA TYR A 201 11.61 -1.15 -19.92
C TYR A 201 10.41 -1.44 -19.04
N MET A 202 10.67 -1.80 -17.80
CA MET A 202 9.65 -1.99 -16.76
C MET A 202 9.97 -1.13 -15.55
N GLU A 203 8.93 -0.53 -14.98
CA GLU A 203 9.02 0.33 -13.80
C GLU A 203 8.16 -0.22 -12.67
N SER A 204 8.69 -0.25 -11.45
CA SER A 204 7.92 -0.59 -10.25
C SER A 204 7.12 0.61 -9.76
N ASP A 205 5.82 0.41 -9.59
CA ASP A 205 4.87 1.37 -9.04
C ASP A 205 4.05 0.68 -7.93
N ASP A 206 4.49 0.84 -6.68
CA ASP A 206 3.96 0.18 -5.48
C ASP A 206 3.84 -1.35 -5.62
N ASN A 207 2.63 -1.86 -5.79
CA ASN A 207 2.31 -3.28 -5.95
C ASN A 207 2.18 -3.72 -7.41
N TYR A 208 2.42 -2.82 -8.35
CA TYR A 208 2.33 -3.03 -9.79
C TYR A 208 3.67 -2.80 -10.46
N ILE A 209 3.83 -3.38 -11.64
CA ILE A 209 4.86 -2.99 -12.60
C ILE A 209 4.19 -2.39 -13.82
N LYS A 210 4.78 -1.33 -14.33
CA LYS A 210 4.45 -0.72 -15.62
C LYS A 210 5.40 -1.28 -16.65
N VAL A 211 4.86 -1.95 -17.66
CA VAL A 211 5.61 -2.50 -18.78
C VAL A 211 5.46 -1.56 -19.96
N TRP A 212 6.57 -1.00 -20.43
CA TRP A 212 6.59 -0.07 -21.56
C TRP A 212 7.06 -0.78 -22.83
N TYR A 213 6.23 -0.74 -23.85
CA TYR A 213 6.49 -1.43 -25.12
C TYR A 213 5.93 -0.64 -26.30
N MET A 214 6.48 -0.91 -27.50
CA MET A 214 5.98 -0.38 -28.76
C MET A 214 4.93 -1.32 -29.31
N ASP A 215 3.78 -0.80 -29.75
CA ASP A 215 2.78 -1.60 -30.47
C ASP A 215 3.15 -1.77 -31.95
N GLY A 216 2.36 -2.58 -32.69
CA GLY A 216 2.55 -2.83 -34.11
C GLY A 216 2.43 -1.57 -35.00
N HIS A 217 1.89 -0.47 -34.47
CA HIS A 217 1.75 0.81 -35.15
C HIS A 217 2.88 1.81 -34.80
N GLY A 218 3.87 1.38 -34.02
CA GLY A 218 4.98 2.25 -33.59
C GLY A 218 4.60 3.25 -32.49
N VAL A 219 3.52 3.00 -31.76
CA VAL A 219 3.09 3.83 -30.63
C VAL A 219 3.56 3.22 -29.32
N MET A 220 4.19 4.02 -28.45
CA MET A 220 4.60 3.61 -27.12
C MET A 220 3.35 3.37 -26.24
N LYS A 221 3.19 2.16 -25.73
CA LYS A 221 2.10 1.76 -24.84
C LYS A 221 2.63 1.31 -23.48
N GLN A 222 1.77 1.39 -22.48
CA GLN A 222 2.03 0.96 -21.12
C GLN A 222 1.05 -0.12 -20.71
N TYR A 223 1.56 -1.23 -20.18
CA TYR A 223 0.76 -2.27 -19.55
C TYR A 223 1.04 -2.33 -18.06
N MET A 224 0.00 -2.37 -17.23
CA MET A 224 0.15 -2.50 -15.78
C MET A 224 -0.09 -3.94 -15.35
N LEU A 225 0.87 -4.52 -14.65
CA LEU A 225 0.81 -5.89 -14.15
C LEU A 225 0.97 -5.90 -12.62
N ARG A 226 0.12 -6.62 -11.92
CA ARG A 226 0.20 -6.78 -10.47
C ARG A 226 1.22 -7.86 -10.10
N CYS A 227 2.48 -7.49 -10.07
CA CYS A 227 3.55 -8.35 -9.58
C CYS A 227 4.73 -7.50 -9.08
N ARG A 228 5.74 -8.16 -8.51
CA ARG A 228 6.98 -7.51 -8.06
C ARG A 228 8.05 -7.64 -9.15
N LEU A 229 8.88 -6.59 -9.31
CA LEU A 229 10.01 -6.65 -10.26
C LEU A 229 10.93 -7.86 -10.03
N LYS A 230 11.12 -8.29 -8.77
CA LYS A 230 11.91 -9.47 -8.46
C LYS A 230 11.33 -10.75 -9.07
N THR A 231 10.01 -10.92 -9.04
CA THR A 231 9.35 -12.09 -9.64
C THR A 231 9.54 -12.13 -11.16
N VAL A 232 9.53 -10.94 -11.77
CA VAL A 232 9.76 -10.77 -13.20
C VAL A 232 11.23 -11.03 -13.55
N GLU A 233 12.17 -10.53 -12.75
CA GLU A 233 13.61 -10.71 -12.90
C GLU A 233 14.00 -12.20 -12.90
N ASP A 234 13.42 -12.99 -11.99
CA ASP A 234 13.68 -14.43 -11.88
C ASP A 234 13.20 -15.21 -13.13
N SER A 235 12.31 -14.61 -13.94
CA SER A 235 11.77 -15.22 -15.18
C SER A 235 12.58 -14.94 -16.43
N PHE A 236 13.60 -14.07 -16.39
CA PHE A 236 14.33 -13.58 -17.56
C PHE A 236 15.81 -13.97 -17.61
N VAL A 237 16.13 -15.12 -17.05
CA VAL A 237 17.45 -15.72 -17.23
C VAL A 237 17.70 -15.90 -18.74
N ASP A 238 18.82 -15.39 -19.26
CA ASP A 238 19.21 -15.42 -20.69
C ASP A 238 18.42 -14.50 -21.63
N SER A 239 17.82 -13.42 -21.13
CA SER A 239 17.22 -12.37 -21.97
C SER A 239 18.07 -11.10 -22.00
N SER A 240 17.72 -10.17 -22.92
CA SER A 240 18.30 -8.83 -22.97
C SER A 240 17.82 -7.90 -21.84
N LEU A 241 16.93 -8.37 -20.98
CA LEU A 241 16.41 -7.62 -19.84
C LEU A 241 17.37 -7.68 -18.67
N ILE A 242 17.72 -6.53 -18.13
CA ILE A 242 18.58 -6.44 -16.94
C ILE A 242 17.98 -5.47 -15.91
N ARG A 243 18.14 -5.81 -14.66
CA ARG A 243 17.80 -4.89 -13.59
C ARG A 243 18.91 -3.89 -13.38
N CYS A 244 18.62 -2.61 -13.56
CA CYS A 244 19.57 -1.51 -13.41
C CYS A 244 19.32 -0.67 -12.15
N HIS A 245 18.12 -0.78 -11.57
CA HIS A 245 17.73 -0.01 -10.40
C HIS A 245 16.68 -0.77 -9.57
N ARG A 246 16.51 -0.41 -8.30
CA ARG A 246 15.44 -1.01 -7.46
C ARG A 246 14.03 -0.89 -8.06
N LYS A 247 13.82 0.11 -8.90
CA LYS A 247 12.54 0.40 -9.57
C LYS A 247 12.52 0.04 -11.05
N TYR A 248 13.65 -0.27 -11.69
CA TYR A 248 13.72 -0.41 -13.15
C TYR A 248 14.38 -1.71 -13.59
N ILE A 249 13.78 -2.34 -14.60
CA ILE A 249 14.37 -3.37 -15.47
C ILE A 249 14.36 -2.79 -16.89
N VAL A 250 15.47 -2.84 -17.60
CA VAL A 250 15.63 -2.25 -18.92
C VAL A 250 16.01 -3.33 -19.94
N ASN A 251 15.51 -3.20 -21.15
CA ASN A 251 15.97 -3.99 -22.30
C ASN A 251 17.25 -3.38 -22.86
N MET A 252 18.36 -4.10 -22.73
CA MET A 252 19.67 -3.60 -23.17
C MET A 252 19.76 -3.43 -24.69
N ASP A 253 18.98 -4.19 -25.48
CA ASP A 253 18.89 -4.04 -26.94
C ASP A 253 18.26 -2.70 -27.37
N LYS A 254 17.60 -2.00 -26.43
CA LYS A 254 17.00 -0.68 -26.63
C LYS A 254 17.81 0.47 -26.02
N VAL A 255 18.92 0.16 -25.39
CA VAL A 255 19.81 1.19 -24.82
C VAL A 255 20.72 1.73 -25.91
N LYS A 256 20.63 3.05 -26.14
CA LYS A 256 21.44 3.76 -27.12
C LYS A 256 22.75 4.28 -26.54
N VAL A 257 22.69 4.80 -25.32
CA VAL A 257 23.83 5.41 -24.65
C VAL A 257 23.88 5.02 -23.19
N LEU A 258 25.06 4.66 -22.70
CA LEU A 258 25.37 4.56 -21.28
C LEU A 258 26.24 5.78 -20.91
N ARG A 259 25.66 6.70 -20.13
CA ARG A 259 26.34 7.96 -19.76
C ARG A 259 26.75 7.93 -18.30
N LYS A 260 28.00 8.35 -18.02
CA LYS A 260 28.48 8.53 -16.65
C LYS A 260 28.37 10.01 -16.26
N GLU A 261 27.68 10.27 -15.15
CA GLU A 261 27.54 11.58 -14.53
C GLU A 261 28.16 11.61 -13.13
N LYS A 262 28.11 12.78 -12.45
CA LYS A 262 28.63 12.92 -11.09
C LYS A 262 27.91 11.98 -10.07
N ASP A 263 26.63 11.71 -10.30
CA ASP A 263 25.77 10.94 -9.40
C ASP A 263 25.66 9.46 -9.77
N GLY A 264 26.36 8.99 -10.81
CA GLY A 264 26.37 7.60 -11.27
C GLY A 264 26.16 7.44 -12.76
N TYR A 265 25.73 6.25 -13.17
CA TYR A 265 25.43 5.93 -14.56
C TYR A 265 23.96 6.11 -14.88
N PHE A 266 23.70 6.52 -16.14
CA PHE A 266 22.37 6.66 -16.71
C PHE A 266 22.29 5.94 -18.04
N LEU A 267 21.16 5.25 -18.28
CA LEU A 267 20.84 4.59 -19.54
C LEU A 267 19.90 5.47 -20.35
N GLU A 268 20.29 5.82 -21.55
CA GLU A 268 19.44 6.51 -22.52
C GLU A 268 18.89 5.46 -23.50
N ILE A 269 17.57 5.38 -23.58
CA ILE A 269 16.86 4.44 -24.42
C ILE A 269 16.65 5.08 -25.80
N ASP A 270 16.63 4.28 -26.85
CA ASP A 270 16.39 4.75 -28.23
C ASP A 270 14.92 5.19 -28.43
N ASN A 271 14.50 6.15 -27.63
CA ASN A 271 13.22 6.84 -27.71
C ASN A 271 13.26 8.13 -26.88
N ASP A 272 13.14 9.26 -27.56
CA ASP A 272 13.24 10.61 -26.95
C ASP A 272 12.15 10.93 -25.92
N SER A 273 11.06 10.19 -25.90
CA SER A 273 9.98 10.35 -24.91
C SER A 273 10.27 9.69 -23.56
N ILE A 274 11.34 8.88 -23.47
CA ILE A 274 11.72 8.16 -22.26
C ILE A 274 12.85 8.94 -21.56
N PRO A 275 12.68 9.36 -20.31
CA PRO A 275 13.72 10.01 -19.56
C PRO A 275 14.90 9.06 -19.27
N PRO A 276 16.14 9.55 -19.11
CA PRO A 276 17.28 8.73 -18.76
C PRO A 276 17.02 7.92 -17.48
N ILE A 277 17.29 6.62 -17.53
CA ILE A 277 17.04 5.69 -16.42
C ILE A 277 18.30 5.56 -15.57
N PRO A 278 18.23 5.84 -14.25
CA PRO A 278 19.39 5.77 -13.38
C PRO A 278 19.82 4.32 -13.10
N VAL A 279 21.12 4.09 -13.01
CA VAL A 279 21.73 2.84 -12.58
C VAL A 279 22.20 2.98 -11.13
N THR A 280 21.73 2.12 -10.24
CA THR A 280 22.22 2.11 -8.85
C THR A 280 23.49 1.29 -8.71
N LYS A 281 24.34 1.70 -7.78
CA LYS A 281 25.65 1.09 -7.49
C LYS A 281 25.63 -0.44 -7.37
N THR A 282 24.53 -0.98 -6.85
CA THR A 282 24.31 -2.44 -6.69
C THR A 282 24.24 -3.20 -8.02
N TYR A 283 23.81 -2.53 -9.10
CA TYR A 283 23.62 -3.14 -10.42
C TYR A 283 24.62 -2.66 -11.46
N GLU A 284 25.54 -1.76 -11.07
CA GLU A 284 26.51 -1.12 -11.96
C GLU A 284 27.37 -2.13 -12.72
N ASP A 285 27.99 -3.07 -12.00
CA ASP A 285 28.88 -4.07 -12.61
C ASP A 285 28.13 -4.96 -13.62
N SER A 286 26.90 -5.36 -13.29
CA SER A 286 26.06 -6.20 -14.16
C SER A 286 25.65 -5.44 -15.43
N VAL A 287 25.31 -4.16 -15.31
CA VAL A 287 24.93 -3.30 -16.45
C VAL A 287 26.12 -3.05 -17.34
N LEU A 288 27.29 -2.71 -16.78
CA LEU A 288 28.52 -2.48 -17.52
C LEU A 288 28.99 -3.73 -18.28
N ALA A 289 28.96 -4.89 -17.61
CA ALA A 289 29.32 -6.17 -18.24
C ALA A 289 28.40 -6.47 -19.44
N ARG A 290 27.09 -6.27 -19.28
CA ARG A 290 26.12 -6.55 -20.36
C ARG A 290 26.21 -5.54 -21.50
N PHE A 291 26.40 -4.26 -21.19
CA PHE A 291 26.57 -3.22 -22.19
C PHE A 291 27.79 -3.47 -23.05
N ASN A 292 28.92 -3.87 -22.43
CA ASN A 292 30.14 -4.19 -23.17
C ASN A 292 29.99 -5.45 -24.04
N SER A 293 29.27 -6.51 -23.56
CA SER A 293 29.07 -7.72 -24.36
C SER A 293 28.22 -7.49 -25.61
N SER A 294 27.24 -6.57 -25.55
CA SER A 294 26.38 -6.25 -26.72
C SER A 294 27.15 -5.51 -27.84
N PHE A 295 28.31 -4.90 -27.56
CA PHE A 295 29.16 -4.27 -28.58
C PHE A 295 30.10 -5.24 -29.30
N TYR A 296 30.31 -6.47 -28.79
CA TYR A 296 31.20 -7.46 -29.41
C TYR A 296 30.43 -8.50 -30.26
N GLU A 297 29.12 -8.53 -30.21
CA GLU A 297 28.27 -9.45 -31.01
C GLU A 297 27.60 -8.78 -32.23
N GLY A 298 27.83 -7.53 -32.51
CA GLY A 298 27.39 -6.78 -33.70
C GLY A 298 28.60 -6.47 -34.60
#